data_cf5aa377485b9af67bc116c3b87210ff
#
_entry.id   cf5aa377485b9af67bc116c3b87210ff
#
_cell.length_a   1.000
_cell.length_b   1.000
_cell.length_c   1.000
_cell.angle_alpha   90.00
_cell.angle_beta   90.00
_cell.angle_gamma   90.00
#
_symmetry.space_group_name_H-M   'P 1'
#
loop_
_entity.id
_entity.type
_entity.pdbx_description
1 polymer ?
#
loop_
_entity_poly.entity_id
_entity_poly.type
_entity_poly.pdbx_seq_one_letter_code
_entity_poly.pdbx_strand_id
1 'polypeptide(L)'
;MLHLLREADASHMRSMEVDLTSEEQQAFLATPEDPIGVLLQTSKRVETKRLLLNHVMLALTADMLDFLYDGLIALSKRKYVVGFALLRKPLRETLFYLSLLLSDEEEFFRLFENGPAHGLRLREFRPDQRKSIFSGAINAMLIDDLFSATHLNDTVFDKSNPNGLAILFDQANHLVTSFNANLKTDSLNFNFVFKNPEDDDVFHTTYPQLAYALMYMFGIVTSLFSRTLPIDREYVGRLVLIMFAVYHSLFCRGSSGLLRQINLAFGELLKCSVCEMPFVIRKSNAPRFFVAERMVCKRCGSDTDFPILWLLGQAKLSFAKPADASPR
;
A
#
# COMPACT_ATOMS: atom_id res chain seq x y z
N MET A 1 -1.98 -9.70 1.95
CA MET A 1 -2.24 -9.53 0.50
C MET A 1 -2.18 -10.84 -0.29
N LEU A 2 -1.18 -11.71 -0.14
CA LEU A 2 -1.18 -13.04 -0.83
C LEU A 2 -2.42 -13.88 -0.54
N HIS A 3 -2.95 -13.85 0.68
CA HIS A 3 -4.20 -14.53 1.01
C HIS A 3 -5.38 -14.00 0.19
N LEU A 4 -5.49 -12.69 0.01
CA LEU A 4 -6.54 -12.09 -0.82
C LEU A 4 -6.50 -12.58 -2.27
N LEU A 5 -5.30 -12.75 -2.84
CA LEU A 5 -5.16 -13.31 -4.19
C LEU A 5 -5.63 -14.78 -4.26
N ARG A 6 -5.35 -15.57 -3.22
CA ARG A 6 -5.82 -16.97 -3.16
C ARG A 6 -7.34 -17.05 -3.01
N GLU A 7 -7.93 -16.21 -2.16
CA GLU A 7 -9.38 -16.13 -1.99
C GLU A 7 -10.08 -15.67 -3.27
N ALA A 8 -9.51 -14.71 -3.98
CA ALA A 8 -10.03 -14.25 -5.25
C ALA A 8 -10.01 -15.35 -6.33
N ASP A 9 -8.96 -16.17 -6.36
CA ASP A 9 -8.87 -17.31 -7.25
C ASP A 9 -9.91 -18.39 -6.90
N ALA A 10 -10.04 -18.70 -5.61
CA ALA A 10 -11.06 -19.65 -5.12
C ALA A 10 -12.50 -19.15 -5.35
N SER A 11 -12.73 -17.85 -5.40
CA SER A 11 -14.03 -17.22 -5.63
C SER A 11 -14.35 -17.01 -7.11
N HIS A 12 -13.58 -17.58 -8.02
CA HIS A 12 -13.76 -17.48 -9.48
C HIS A 12 -13.90 -16.03 -10.01
N MET A 13 -13.24 -15.06 -9.36
CA MET A 13 -13.29 -13.65 -9.78
C MET A 13 -12.79 -13.39 -11.20
N ARG A 14 -12.07 -14.35 -11.80
CA ARG A 14 -11.52 -14.30 -13.17
C ARG A 14 -12.37 -15.00 -14.20
N SER A 15 -13.53 -15.47 -13.86
CA SER A 15 -14.45 -16.15 -14.78
C SER A 15 -15.85 -15.58 -14.64
N MET A 16 -16.60 -15.63 -15.71
CA MET A 16 -18.03 -15.35 -15.71
C MET A 16 -18.74 -16.32 -16.65
N GLU A 17 -19.96 -16.71 -16.28
CA GLU A 17 -20.88 -17.39 -17.16
C GLU A 17 -21.76 -16.36 -17.83
N VAL A 18 -21.95 -16.48 -19.15
CA VAL A 18 -22.68 -15.47 -19.93
C VAL A 18 -23.72 -16.18 -20.81
N ASP A 19 -24.96 -15.85 -20.58
CA ASP A 19 -26.04 -16.23 -21.50
C ASP A 19 -26.15 -15.20 -22.62
N LEU A 20 -25.84 -15.59 -23.83
CA LEU A 20 -25.91 -14.74 -25.01
C LEU A 20 -27.19 -15.05 -25.80
N THR A 21 -27.83 -14.00 -26.34
CA THR A 21 -28.89 -14.17 -27.35
C THR A 21 -28.31 -14.80 -28.62
N SER A 22 -29.18 -15.33 -29.48
CA SER A 22 -28.72 -15.92 -30.72
C SER A 22 -27.95 -14.96 -31.64
N GLU A 23 -28.33 -13.69 -31.64
CA GLU A 23 -27.63 -12.62 -32.38
C GLU A 23 -26.26 -12.30 -31.78
N GLU A 24 -26.19 -12.15 -30.44
CA GLU A 24 -24.94 -11.92 -29.70
C GLU A 24 -23.96 -13.09 -29.87
N GLN A 25 -24.48 -14.34 -29.87
CA GLN A 25 -23.69 -15.54 -30.08
C GLN A 25 -23.11 -15.60 -31.51
N GLN A 26 -23.89 -15.19 -32.51
CA GLN A 26 -23.40 -15.10 -33.88
C GLN A 26 -22.30 -14.03 -34.02
N ALA A 27 -22.49 -12.84 -33.40
CA ALA A 27 -21.49 -11.78 -33.39
C ALA A 27 -20.21 -12.23 -32.71
N PHE A 28 -20.32 -12.92 -31.56
CA PHE A 28 -19.20 -13.45 -30.80
C PHE A 28 -18.39 -14.50 -31.62
N LEU A 29 -19.06 -15.38 -32.31
CA LEU A 29 -18.43 -16.41 -33.17
C LEU A 29 -17.85 -15.82 -34.47
N ALA A 30 -18.40 -14.71 -34.96
CA ALA A 30 -17.93 -14.05 -36.18
C ALA A 30 -16.65 -13.22 -35.95
N THR A 31 -16.32 -12.88 -34.69
CA THR A 31 -15.16 -12.04 -34.34
C THR A 31 -14.30 -12.74 -33.29
N PRO A 32 -13.71 -13.90 -33.60
CA PRO A 32 -12.94 -14.67 -32.61
C PRO A 32 -11.64 -14.00 -32.16
N GLU A 33 -11.16 -13.01 -32.91
CA GLU A 33 -9.96 -12.20 -32.59
C GLU A 33 -10.21 -11.13 -31.52
N ASP A 34 -11.48 -10.72 -31.32
CA ASP A 34 -11.84 -9.72 -30.30
C ASP A 34 -13.14 -10.08 -29.55
N PRO A 35 -13.20 -11.20 -28.84
CA PRO A 35 -14.38 -11.63 -28.12
C PRO A 35 -14.78 -10.65 -26.99
N ILE A 36 -13.80 -10.01 -26.38
CA ILE A 36 -14.05 -9.02 -25.32
C ILE A 36 -14.71 -7.75 -25.88
N GLY A 37 -14.21 -7.23 -27.00
CA GLY A 37 -14.81 -6.07 -27.67
C GLY A 37 -16.26 -6.32 -28.07
N VAL A 38 -16.59 -7.53 -28.56
CA VAL A 38 -17.99 -7.92 -28.85
C VAL A 38 -18.83 -7.88 -27.57
N LEU A 39 -18.37 -8.52 -26.47
CA LEU A 39 -19.11 -8.55 -25.22
C LEU A 39 -19.34 -7.15 -24.62
N LEU A 40 -18.39 -6.25 -24.79
CA LEU A 40 -18.53 -4.84 -24.35
C LEU A 40 -19.59 -4.06 -25.15
N GLN A 41 -19.98 -4.54 -26.33
CA GLN A 41 -21.01 -3.94 -27.18
C GLN A 41 -22.39 -4.60 -26.99
N THR A 42 -22.47 -5.68 -26.22
CA THR A 42 -23.72 -6.41 -25.92
C THR A 42 -24.40 -5.95 -24.65
N SER A 43 -25.52 -6.57 -24.31
CA SER A 43 -26.20 -6.42 -23.01
C SER A 43 -25.31 -6.80 -21.82
N LYS A 44 -24.19 -7.50 -22.06
CA LYS A 44 -23.24 -8.02 -21.05
C LYS A 44 -22.08 -7.06 -20.74
N ARG A 45 -22.16 -5.80 -21.16
CA ARG A 45 -21.12 -4.79 -20.94
C ARG A 45 -20.73 -4.63 -19.45
N VAL A 46 -21.73 -4.65 -18.56
CA VAL A 46 -21.49 -4.44 -17.11
C VAL A 46 -20.70 -5.61 -16.52
N GLU A 47 -21.10 -6.82 -16.80
CA GLU A 47 -20.44 -8.04 -16.34
C GLU A 47 -19.03 -8.16 -16.94
N THR A 48 -18.89 -7.89 -18.23
CA THR A 48 -17.60 -7.90 -18.93
C THR A 48 -16.64 -6.86 -18.36
N LYS A 49 -17.12 -5.63 -18.13
CA LYS A 49 -16.34 -4.59 -17.46
C LYS A 49 -15.86 -5.07 -16.09
N ARG A 50 -16.75 -5.64 -15.26
CA ARG A 50 -16.40 -6.16 -13.93
C ARG A 50 -15.33 -7.24 -14.02
N LEU A 51 -15.46 -8.17 -14.94
CA LEU A 51 -14.48 -9.22 -15.17
C LEU A 51 -13.10 -8.62 -15.52
N LEU A 52 -13.05 -7.67 -16.46
CA LEU A 52 -11.81 -7.02 -16.87
C LEU A 52 -11.15 -6.26 -15.72
N LEU A 53 -11.92 -5.50 -14.94
CA LEU A 53 -11.41 -4.77 -13.79
C LEU A 53 -10.87 -5.71 -12.70
N ASN A 54 -11.53 -6.84 -12.46
CA ASN A 54 -11.04 -7.88 -11.56
C ASN A 54 -9.70 -8.44 -12.05
N HIS A 55 -9.57 -8.76 -13.33
CA HIS A 55 -8.31 -9.24 -13.90
C HIS A 55 -7.19 -8.23 -13.76
N VAL A 56 -7.45 -6.96 -14.09
CA VAL A 56 -6.46 -5.89 -13.96
C VAL A 56 -6.04 -5.71 -12.51
N MET A 57 -6.99 -5.66 -11.58
CA MET A 57 -6.72 -5.53 -10.15
C MET A 57 -5.85 -6.67 -9.63
N LEU A 58 -6.19 -7.91 -9.98
CA LEU A 58 -5.44 -9.10 -9.57
C LEU A 58 -4.03 -9.10 -10.16
N ALA A 59 -3.90 -8.82 -11.46
CA ALA A 59 -2.61 -8.77 -12.14
C ALA A 59 -1.70 -7.67 -11.57
N LEU A 60 -2.23 -6.46 -11.39
CA LEU A 60 -1.49 -5.36 -10.78
C LEU A 60 -1.06 -5.68 -9.35
N THR A 61 -1.92 -6.33 -8.57
CA THR A 61 -1.60 -6.71 -7.18
C THR A 61 -0.53 -7.80 -7.13
N ALA A 62 -0.62 -8.83 -7.97
CA ALA A 62 0.36 -9.91 -8.02
C ALA A 62 1.74 -9.39 -8.44
N ASP A 63 1.81 -8.68 -9.58
CA ASP A 63 3.04 -8.06 -10.08
C ASP A 63 3.67 -7.11 -9.05
N MET A 64 2.85 -6.31 -8.37
CA MET A 64 3.29 -5.43 -7.30
C MET A 64 3.95 -6.20 -6.15
N LEU A 65 3.37 -7.31 -5.71
CA LEU A 65 3.90 -8.10 -4.60
C LEU A 65 5.24 -8.73 -4.92
N ASP A 66 5.43 -9.21 -6.15
CA ASP A 66 6.68 -9.78 -6.62
C ASP A 66 7.81 -8.73 -6.59
N PHE A 67 7.57 -7.57 -7.19
CA PHE A 67 8.53 -6.47 -7.17
C PHE A 67 8.83 -5.95 -5.77
N LEU A 68 7.82 -5.85 -4.90
CA LEU A 68 8.00 -5.42 -3.51
C LEU A 68 8.87 -6.43 -2.74
N TYR A 69 8.59 -7.72 -2.89
CA TYR A 69 9.33 -8.77 -2.21
C TYR A 69 10.82 -8.71 -2.58
N ASP A 70 11.13 -8.74 -3.85
CA ASP A 70 12.51 -8.72 -4.33
C ASP A 70 13.21 -7.39 -4.02
N GLY A 71 12.52 -6.27 -4.14
CA GLY A 71 13.02 -4.95 -3.79
C GLY A 71 13.39 -4.83 -2.31
N LEU A 72 12.53 -5.30 -1.41
CA LEU A 72 12.80 -5.31 0.03
C LEU A 72 13.94 -6.25 0.40
N ILE A 73 14.03 -7.43 -0.22
CA ILE A 73 15.16 -8.35 -0.06
C ILE A 73 16.46 -7.71 -0.55
N ALA A 74 16.43 -7.00 -1.67
CA ALA A 74 17.61 -6.29 -2.17
C ALA A 74 18.06 -5.19 -1.17
N LEU A 75 17.12 -4.39 -0.65
CA LEU A 75 17.42 -3.37 0.37
C LEU A 75 17.98 -4.01 1.66
N SER A 76 17.42 -5.11 2.14
CA SER A 76 17.91 -5.81 3.34
C SER A 76 19.36 -6.28 3.18
N LYS A 77 19.79 -6.53 1.95
CA LYS A 77 21.18 -6.88 1.57
C LYS A 77 22.02 -5.66 1.15
N ARG A 78 21.56 -4.45 1.43
CA ARG A 78 22.22 -3.18 1.05
C ARG A 78 22.48 -3.00 -0.46
N LYS A 79 21.72 -3.69 -1.30
CA LYS A 79 21.76 -3.53 -2.76
C LYS A 79 20.83 -2.38 -3.19
N TYR A 80 21.19 -1.15 -2.83
CA TYR A 80 20.34 0.04 -2.94
C TYR A 80 19.83 0.28 -4.36
N VAL A 81 20.72 0.31 -5.34
CA VAL A 81 20.37 0.55 -6.75
C VAL A 81 19.34 -0.46 -7.23
N VAL A 82 19.59 -1.75 -6.98
CA VAL A 82 18.66 -2.83 -7.36
C VAL A 82 17.33 -2.69 -6.62
N GLY A 83 17.39 -2.45 -5.31
CA GLY A 83 16.18 -2.30 -4.48
C GLY A 83 15.29 -1.15 -4.96
N PHE A 84 15.86 0.05 -5.18
CA PHE A 84 15.08 1.21 -5.63
C PHE A 84 14.62 1.07 -7.09
N ALA A 85 15.39 0.43 -7.96
CA ALA A 85 14.96 0.13 -9.32
C ALA A 85 13.73 -0.78 -9.33
N LEU A 86 13.72 -1.84 -8.51
CA LEU A 86 12.59 -2.75 -8.36
C LEU A 86 11.38 -2.07 -7.70
N LEU A 87 11.59 -1.28 -6.65
CA LEU A 87 10.51 -0.61 -5.91
C LEU A 87 9.85 0.53 -6.69
N ARG A 88 10.48 1.04 -7.75
CA ARG A 88 9.92 2.15 -8.55
C ARG A 88 8.57 1.79 -9.16
N LYS A 89 8.46 0.64 -9.83
CA LYS A 89 7.24 0.23 -10.52
C LYS A 89 6.06 0.07 -9.53
N PRO A 90 6.16 -0.73 -8.46
CA PRO A 90 5.05 -0.92 -7.53
C PRO A 90 4.65 0.36 -6.79
N LEU A 91 5.62 1.16 -6.33
CA LEU A 91 5.31 2.34 -5.50
C LEU A 91 4.91 3.57 -6.32
N ARG A 92 5.21 3.62 -7.61
CA ARG A 92 4.92 4.78 -8.45
C ARG A 92 3.80 4.51 -9.45
N GLU A 93 3.92 3.44 -10.22
CA GLU A 93 2.99 3.14 -11.31
C GLU A 93 1.79 2.33 -10.79
N THR A 94 2.04 1.16 -10.21
CA THR A 94 0.97 0.28 -9.73
C THR A 94 0.15 0.93 -8.62
N LEU A 95 0.81 1.57 -7.65
CA LEU A 95 0.12 2.30 -6.58
C LEU A 95 -0.82 3.38 -7.13
N PHE A 96 -0.37 4.14 -8.14
CA PHE A 96 -1.18 5.18 -8.77
C PHE A 96 -2.39 4.60 -9.51
N TYR A 97 -2.20 3.53 -10.29
CA TYR A 97 -3.31 2.92 -11.04
C TYR A 97 -4.33 2.25 -10.13
N LEU A 98 -3.91 1.59 -9.06
CA LEU A 98 -4.82 1.05 -8.04
C LEU A 98 -5.55 2.18 -7.30
N SER A 99 -4.90 3.33 -7.07
CA SER A 99 -5.54 4.51 -6.49
C SER A 99 -6.59 5.11 -7.43
N LEU A 100 -6.29 5.21 -8.73
CA LEU A 100 -7.25 5.67 -9.73
C LEU A 100 -8.45 4.72 -9.82
N LEU A 101 -8.20 3.41 -9.86
CA LEU A 101 -9.25 2.39 -9.88
C LEU A 101 -10.15 2.46 -8.63
N LEU A 102 -9.58 2.72 -7.46
CA LEU A 102 -10.36 2.87 -6.23
C LEU A 102 -11.13 4.19 -6.18
N SER A 103 -10.51 5.28 -6.61
CA SER A 103 -11.05 6.64 -6.62
C SER A 103 -12.18 6.83 -7.63
N ASP A 104 -11.95 6.37 -8.86
CA ASP A 104 -12.85 6.55 -10.00
C ASP A 104 -12.72 5.38 -10.98
N GLU A 105 -13.55 4.35 -10.75
CA GLU A 105 -13.58 3.14 -11.54
C GLU A 105 -14.02 3.39 -12.99
N GLU A 106 -14.95 4.34 -13.20
CA GLU A 106 -15.45 4.68 -14.53
C GLU A 106 -14.38 5.35 -15.37
N GLU A 107 -13.67 6.32 -14.80
CA GLU A 107 -12.57 7.00 -15.49
C GLU A 107 -11.41 6.06 -15.75
N PHE A 108 -11.06 5.20 -14.78
CA PHE A 108 -10.05 4.18 -14.99
C PHE A 108 -10.41 3.27 -16.19
N PHE A 109 -11.66 2.76 -16.22
CA PHE A 109 -12.11 1.88 -17.28
C PHE A 109 -12.14 2.60 -18.63
N ARG A 110 -12.63 3.84 -18.69
CA ARG A 110 -12.65 4.66 -19.90
C ARG A 110 -11.25 4.85 -20.50
N LEU A 111 -10.26 5.14 -19.65
CA LEU A 111 -8.86 5.29 -20.08
C LEU A 111 -8.25 3.96 -20.53
N PHE A 112 -8.62 2.87 -19.87
CA PHE A 112 -8.16 1.52 -20.18
C PHE A 112 -8.73 1.01 -21.49
N GLU A 113 -10.04 1.18 -21.72
CA GLU A 113 -10.76 0.79 -22.94
C GLU A 113 -10.23 1.53 -24.17
N ASN A 114 -9.92 2.84 -24.04
CA ASN A 114 -9.37 3.66 -25.12
C ASN A 114 -7.88 3.38 -25.42
N GLY A 115 -7.30 2.41 -24.78
CA GLY A 115 -5.90 2.00 -24.92
C GLY A 115 -4.99 2.62 -23.85
N PRO A 116 -4.41 1.80 -22.96
CA PRO A 116 -3.59 2.28 -21.84
C PRO A 116 -2.37 3.07 -22.28
N ALA A 117 -1.86 2.82 -23.49
CA ALA A 117 -0.75 3.57 -24.05
C ALA A 117 -1.07 5.05 -24.34
N HIS A 118 -2.33 5.42 -24.42
CA HIS A 118 -2.77 6.79 -24.67
C HIS A 118 -3.32 7.46 -23.40
N GLY A 119 -4.12 6.76 -22.59
CA GLY A 119 -4.85 7.31 -21.45
C GLY A 119 -4.18 7.14 -20.10
N LEU A 120 -3.42 6.05 -19.91
CA LEU A 120 -2.83 5.67 -18.62
C LEU A 120 -1.34 6.01 -18.50
N ARG A 121 -0.80 6.90 -19.33
CA ARG A 121 0.59 7.34 -19.18
C ARG A 121 0.72 8.21 -17.94
N LEU A 122 1.47 7.78 -16.95
CA LEU A 122 1.65 8.47 -15.69
C LEU A 122 2.12 9.93 -15.83
N ARG A 123 2.90 10.22 -16.86
CA ARG A 123 3.39 11.58 -17.16
C ARG A 123 2.30 12.57 -17.61
N GLU A 124 1.18 12.06 -18.11
CA GLU A 124 0.03 12.88 -18.55
C GLU A 124 -0.76 13.43 -17.36
N PHE A 125 -0.62 12.83 -16.17
CA PHE A 125 -1.30 13.29 -14.96
C PHE A 125 -0.48 14.38 -14.27
N ARG A 126 -1.04 15.60 -14.19
CA ARG A 126 -0.42 16.72 -13.48
C ARG A 126 -0.41 16.48 -11.96
N PRO A 127 0.43 17.19 -11.18
CA PRO A 127 0.51 17.02 -9.73
C PRO A 127 -0.83 17.21 -9.01
N ASP A 128 -1.65 18.18 -9.43
CA ASP A 128 -2.99 18.43 -8.91
C ASP A 128 -3.96 17.27 -9.16
N GLN A 129 -3.93 16.70 -10.36
CA GLN A 129 -4.72 15.53 -10.70
C GLN A 129 -4.31 14.29 -9.89
N ARG A 130 -2.99 14.07 -9.72
CA ARG A 130 -2.52 12.96 -8.87
C ARG A 130 -2.96 13.12 -7.42
N LYS A 131 -2.86 14.33 -6.85
CA LYS A 131 -3.35 14.62 -5.50
C LYS A 131 -4.85 14.41 -5.37
N SER A 132 -5.62 14.80 -6.37
CA SER A 132 -7.08 14.55 -6.42
C SER A 132 -7.40 13.05 -6.43
N ILE A 133 -6.69 12.26 -7.25
CA ILE A 133 -6.85 10.81 -7.32
C ILE A 133 -6.50 10.15 -5.97
N PHE A 134 -5.37 10.52 -5.35
CA PHE A 134 -5.03 10.02 -4.02
C PHE A 134 -6.06 10.40 -2.97
N SER A 135 -6.59 11.65 -3.01
CA SER A 135 -7.65 12.08 -2.10
C SER A 135 -8.94 11.28 -2.28
N GLY A 136 -9.36 11.07 -3.53
CA GLY A 136 -10.53 10.24 -3.86
C GLY A 136 -10.35 8.80 -3.38
N ALA A 137 -9.17 8.22 -3.60
CA ALA A 137 -8.85 6.87 -3.14
C ALA A 137 -8.87 6.78 -1.61
N ILE A 138 -8.27 7.74 -0.88
CA ILE A 138 -8.29 7.79 0.59
C ILE A 138 -9.75 7.83 1.09
N ASN A 139 -10.58 8.70 0.52
CA ASN A 139 -11.99 8.82 0.91
C ASN A 139 -12.81 7.53 0.66
N ALA A 140 -12.39 6.73 -0.33
CA ALA A 140 -13.02 5.45 -0.67
C ALA A 140 -12.43 4.24 0.09
N MET A 141 -11.40 4.42 0.90
CA MET A 141 -10.78 3.34 1.68
C MET A 141 -11.66 2.90 2.85
N LEU A 142 -11.51 1.65 3.23
CA LEU A 142 -12.12 1.10 4.45
C LEU A 142 -11.67 1.85 5.71
N ILE A 143 -10.45 2.39 5.70
CA ILE A 143 -9.84 3.17 6.78
C ILE A 143 -9.06 4.32 6.14
N ASP A 144 -9.54 5.54 6.31
CA ASP A 144 -9.08 6.74 5.62
C ASP A 144 -8.23 7.69 6.49
N ASP A 145 -8.47 7.76 7.79
CA ASP A 145 -7.96 8.78 8.72
C ASP A 145 -6.42 8.87 8.87
N LEU A 146 -5.66 7.95 8.28
CA LEU A 146 -4.21 7.83 8.49
C LEU A 146 -3.37 8.40 7.35
N PHE A 147 -3.97 8.78 6.24
CA PHE A 147 -3.24 9.09 5.02
C PHE A 147 -3.46 10.53 4.53
N SER A 148 -2.42 11.07 3.89
CA SER A 148 -2.44 12.39 3.25
C SER A 148 -2.10 12.27 1.78
N ALA A 149 -2.99 12.69 0.91
CA ALA A 149 -2.79 12.71 -0.55
C ALA A 149 -1.59 13.57 -0.95
N THR A 150 -1.39 14.71 -0.30
CA THR A 150 -0.25 15.59 -0.53
C THR A 150 1.05 14.89 -0.15
N HIS A 151 1.11 14.30 1.06
CA HIS A 151 2.30 13.58 1.50
C HIS A 151 2.66 12.40 0.58
N LEU A 152 1.67 11.62 0.14
CA LEU A 152 1.87 10.53 -0.82
C LEU A 152 2.44 11.03 -2.14
N ASN A 153 1.82 12.06 -2.74
CA ASN A 153 2.30 12.62 -3.99
C ASN A 153 3.74 13.15 -3.85
N ASP A 154 4.01 13.89 -2.78
CA ASP A 154 5.31 14.52 -2.57
C ASP A 154 6.40 13.48 -2.24
N THR A 155 6.02 12.36 -1.61
CA THR A 155 6.93 11.23 -1.36
C THR A 155 7.29 10.50 -2.65
N VAL A 156 6.31 10.20 -3.50
CA VAL A 156 6.48 9.25 -4.61
C VAL A 156 6.79 9.94 -5.94
N PHE A 157 6.33 11.18 -6.13
CA PHE A 157 6.40 11.88 -7.43
C PHE A 157 7.20 13.17 -7.41
N ASP A 158 7.31 13.85 -6.27
CA ASP A 158 8.01 15.14 -6.21
C ASP A 158 9.53 14.92 -6.17
N LYS A 159 10.16 15.27 -7.29
CA LYS A 159 11.63 15.21 -7.45
C LYS A 159 12.35 16.35 -6.73
N SER A 160 11.64 17.34 -6.22
CA SER A 160 12.21 18.41 -5.40
C SER A 160 12.24 18.06 -3.90
N ASN A 161 11.50 17.04 -3.47
CA ASN A 161 11.49 16.58 -2.11
C ASN A 161 12.77 15.77 -1.79
N PRO A 162 13.72 16.29 -1.01
CA PRO A 162 14.99 15.60 -0.72
C PRO A 162 14.78 14.32 0.12
N ASN A 163 13.66 14.22 0.84
CA ASN A 163 13.31 13.05 1.64
C ASN A 163 12.35 12.10 0.92
N GLY A 164 12.00 12.41 -0.35
CA GLY A 164 11.09 11.59 -1.16
C GLY A 164 11.79 10.40 -1.80
N LEU A 165 10.99 9.45 -2.26
CA LEU A 165 11.46 8.26 -2.99
C LEU A 165 11.73 8.55 -4.46
N ALA A 166 11.14 9.62 -5.03
CA ALA A 166 11.23 9.94 -6.45
C ALA A 166 12.67 10.14 -6.94
N ILE A 167 13.51 10.80 -6.14
CA ILE A 167 14.92 11.01 -6.43
C ILE A 167 15.67 9.68 -6.51
N LEU A 168 15.46 8.81 -5.52
CA LEU A 168 16.12 7.51 -5.41
C LEU A 168 15.73 6.60 -6.58
N PHE A 169 14.47 6.64 -7.01
CA PHE A 169 13.99 5.88 -8.17
C PHE A 169 14.67 6.36 -9.47
N ASP A 170 14.83 7.66 -9.65
CA ASP A 170 15.47 8.20 -10.85
C ASP A 170 16.98 7.90 -10.83
N GLN A 171 17.66 8.08 -9.70
CA GLN A 171 19.09 7.75 -9.57
C GLN A 171 19.37 6.25 -9.78
N ALA A 172 18.49 5.37 -9.29
CA ALA A 172 18.65 3.93 -9.47
C ALA A 172 18.49 3.48 -10.93
N ASN A 173 17.71 4.21 -11.74
CA ASN A 173 17.41 3.83 -13.12
C ASN A 173 18.26 4.59 -14.18
N HIS A 174 18.90 5.70 -13.81
CA HIS A 174 19.64 6.55 -14.72
C HIS A 174 21.02 6.91 -14.18
N LEU A 175 22.09 6.51 -14.88
CA LEU A 175 23.45 6.91 -14.52
C LEU A 175 23.69 8.40 -14.68
N VAL A 176 22.97 9.04 -15.63
CA VAL A 176 23.07 10.48 -15.90
C VAL A 176 21.68 11.08 -15.96
N THR A 177 21.49 12.19 -15.26
CA THR A 177 20.24 12.99 -15.30
C THR A 177 20.57 14.44 -15.62
N SER A 178 19.81 15.04 -16.53
CA SER A 178 20.06 16.43 -17.01
C SER A 178 18.90 17.39 -16.73
N PHE A 179 17.75 16.90 -16.29
CA PHE A 179 16.48 17.64 -16.35
C PHE A 179 16.05 18.34 -15.05
N ASN A 180 16.74 18.16 -13.94
CA ASN A 180 16.36 18.78 -12.67
C ASN A 180 17.60 19.25 -11.92
N ALA A 181 17.57 20.47 -11.40
CA ALA A 181 18.68 21.05 -10.65
C ALA A 181 19.12 20.17 -9.44
N ASN A 182 18.16 19.51 -8.79
CA ASN A 182 18.43 18.62 -7.65
C ASN A 182 18.91 17.21 -8.05
N LEU A 183 18.81 16.85 -9.34
CA LEU A 183 19.17 15.53 -9.88
C LEU A 183 20.24 15.62 -10.98
N LYS A 184 20.68 16.85 -11.30
CA LYS A 184 21.69 17.02 -12.32
C LYS A 184 22.98 16.33 -11.90
N THR A 185 23.42 15.42 -12.75
CA THR A 185 24.71 14.74 -12.54
C THR A 185 25.85 15.75 -12.66
N ASP A 186 26.68 15.83 -11.65
CA ASP A 186 27.86 16.72 -11.64
C ASP A 186 28.90 16.29 -12.67
N SER A 187 29.77 17.22 -13.08
CA SER A 187 30.90 16.91 -13.93
C SER A 187 31.81 15.87 -13.26
N LEU A 188 32.30 14.92 -14.06
CA LEU A 188 33.16 13.81 -13.62
C LEU A 188 32.48 12.84 -12.62
N ASN A 189 31.14 12.76 -12.61
CA ASN A 189 30.38 11.89 -11.73
C ASN A 189 29.24 11.18 -12.46
N PHE A 190 28.69 10.15 -11.82
CA PHE A 190 27.46 9.47 -12.21
C PHE A 190 26.46 9.47 -11.03
N ASN A 191 25.19 9.17 -11.30
CA ASN A 191 24.19 9.01 -10.27
C ASN A 191 24.36 7.69 -9.53
N PHE A 192 25.06 7.72 -8.40
CA PHE A 192 25.16 6.57 -7.52
C PHE A 192 24.27 6.78 -6.28
N VAL A 193 23.35 5.87 -6.06
CA VAL A 193 22.57 5.80 -4.80
C VAL A 193 23.46 5.30 -3.66
N PHE A 194 24.36 4.40 -4.00
CA PHE A 194 25.30 3.81 -3.05
C PHE A 194 26.59 4.63 -2.97
N LYS A 195 27.04 4.91 -1.76
CA LYS A 195 28.32 5.55 -1.48
C LYS A 195 29.23 4.69 -0.63
N ASN A 196 28.75 4.18 0.48
CA ASN A 196 29.51 3.33 1.40
C ASN A 196 28.63 2.16 1.90
N PRO A 197 29.15 0.89 1.93
CA PRO A 197 28.39 -0.25 2.46
C PRO A 197 27.91 -0.10 3.91
N GLU A 198 28.56 0.75 4.68
CA GLU A 198 28.27 0.98 6.10
C GLU A 198 27.34 2.18 6.33
N ASP A 199 27.01 2.93 5.27
CA ASP A 199 26.18 4.12 5.37
C ASP A 199 24.71 3.74 5.54
N ASP A 200 24.15 4.02 6.72
CA ASP A 200 22.76 3.77 7.07
C ASP A 200 21.86 5.00 6.86
N ASP A 201 22.39 6.15 6.46
CA ASP A 201 21.62 7.39 6.29
C ASP A 201 20.50 7.23 5.26
N VAL A 202 20.73 6.45 4.21
CA VAL A 202 19.70 6.11 3.21
C VAL A 202 18.50 5.44 3.88
N PHE A 203 18.73 4.55 4.84
CA PHE A 203 17.64 3.85 5.54
C PHE A 203 16.87 4.80 6.47
N HIS A 204 17.57 5.69 7.17
CA HIS A 204 16.93 6.63 8.08
C HIS A 204 15.95 7.59 7.37
N THR A 205 16.24 7.96 6.14
CA THR A 205 15.38 8.81 5.33
C THR A 205 14.33 8.03 4.56
N THR A 206 14.67 6.86 4.05
CA THR A 206 13.85 6.07 3.10
C THR A 206 12.82 5.19 3.81
N TYR A 207 13.17 4.51 4.90
CA TYR A 207 12.28 3.56 5.55
C TYR A 207 10.98 4.17 6.10
N PRO A 208 10.97 5.38 6.68
CA PRO A 208 9.71 6.01 7.07
C PRO A 208 8.77 6.22 5.89
N GLN A 209 9.30 6.69 4.77
CA GLN A 209 8.53 6.95 3.55
C GLN A 209 8.03 5.66 2.90
N LEU A 210 8.90 4.65 2.83
CA LEU A 210 8.58 3.34 2.30
C LEU A 210 7.49 2.67 3.14
N ALA A 211 7.63 2.64 4.46
CA ALA A 211 6.64 2.05 5.36
C ALA A 211 5.27 2.74 5.25
N TYR A 212 5.26 4.08 5.13
CA TYR A 212 4.03 4.84 4.93
C TYR A 212 3.34 4.49 3.60
N ALA A 213 4.10 4.43 2.50
CA ALA A 213 3.58 4.05 1.20
C ALA A 213 3.04 2.59 1.19
N LEU A 214 3.72 1.67 1.89
CA LEU A 214 3.27 0.28 2.02
C LEU A 214 1.98 0.13 2.84
N MET A 215 1.81 0.92 3.90
CA MET A 215 0.55 0.95 4.66
C MET A 215 -0.60 1.49 3.78
N TYR A 216 -0.37 2.55 3.02
CA TYR A 216 -1.35 3.08 2.08
C TYR A 216 -1.72 2.04 1.01
N MET A 217 -0.73 1.36 0.44
CA MET A 217 -0.92 0.29 -0.53
C MET A 217 -1.76 -0.86 0.03
N PHE A 218 -1.52 -1.27 1.28
CA PHE A 218 -2.33 -2.26 1.96
C PHE A 218 -3.80 -1.81 2.06
N GLY A 219 -4.03 -0.55 2.43
CA GLY A 219 -5.36 0.03 2.53
C GLY A 219 -6.11 0.04 1.19
N ILE A 220 -5.44 0.43 0.09
CA ILE A 220 -6.04 0.41 -1.26
C ILE A 220 -6.39 -1.01 -1.68
N VAL A 221 -5.45 -1.95 -1.58
CA VAL A 221 -5.66 -3.34 -2.01
C VAL A 221 -6.83 -3.96 -1.23
N THR A 222 -6.85 -3.84 0.10
CA THR A 222 -7.94 -4.38 0.92
C THR A 222 -9.29 -3.74 0.56
N SER A 223 -9.31 -2.44 0.25
CA SER A 223 -10.53 -1.73 -0.12
C SER A 223 -11.04 -2.12 -1.52
N LEU A 224 -10.15 -2.35 -2.47
CA LEU A 224 -10.52 -2.86 -3.79
C LEU A 224 -11.07 -4.29 -3.71
N PHE A 225 -10.40 -5.18 -2.97
CA PHE A 225 -10.87 -6.55 -2.79
C PHE A 225 -12.20 -6.63 -2.02
N SER A 226 -12.48 -5.69 -1.12
CA SER A 226 -13.76 -5.65 -0.39
C SER A 226 -14.98 -5.36 -1.27
N ARG A 227 -14.77 -4.92 -2.52
CA ARG A 227 -15.86 -4.75 -3.49
C ARG A 227 -16.41 -6.10 -4.01
N THR A 228 -15.63 -7.16 -3.86
CA THR A 228 -15.93 -8.49 -4.42
C THR A 228 -15.82 -9.62 -3.41
N LEU A 229 -15.01 -9.46 -2.38
CA LEU A 229 -14.82 -10.45 -1.32
C LEU A 229 -15.42 -9.94 -0.01
N PRO A 230 -15.99 -10.82 0.82
CA PRO A 230 -16.50 -10.47 2.15
C PRO A 230 -15.33 -10.20 3.11
N ILE A 231 -14.79 -8.98 3.09
CA ILE A 231 -13.70 -8.58 3.97
C ILE A 231 -14.27 -7.94 5.25
N ASP A 232 -13.91 -8.49 6.39
CA ASP A 232 -14.26 -7.92 7.69
C ASP A 232 -13.50 -6.59 7.92
N ARG A 233 -14.23 -5.50 7.97
CA ARG A 233 -13.70 -4.15 8.20
C ARG A 233 -13.00 -4.04 9.56
N GLU A 234 -13.51 -4.68 10.61
CA GLU A 234 -12.86 -4.63 11.92
C GLU A 234 -11.52 -5.36 11.92
N TYR A 235 -11.44 -6.50 11.23
CA TYR A 235 -10.19 -7.23 11.06
C TYR A 235 -9.12 -6.38 10.33
N VAL A 236 -9.51 -5.74 9.23
CA VAL A 236 -8.62 -4.80 8.50
C VAL A 236 -8.20 -3.65 9.41
N GLY A 237 -9.13 -3.10 10.19
CA GLY A 237 -8.86 -2.05 11.17
C GLY A 237 -7.82 -2.45 12.20
N ARG A 238 -7.90 -3.67 12.73
CA ARG A 238 -6.90 -4.21 13.68
C ARG A 238 -5.52 -4.34 13.03
N LEU A 239 -5.44 -4.84 11.79
CA LEU A 239 -4.17 -4.93 11.06
C LEU A 239 -3.56 -3.55 10.80
N VAL A 240 -4.35 -2.58 10.36
CA VAL A 240 -3.89 -1.20 10.14
C VAL A 240 -3.41 -0.57 11.46
N LEU A 241 -4.12 -0.81 12.57
CA LEU A 241 -3.71 -0.34 13.89
C LEU A 241 -2.35 -0.91 14.31
N ILE A 242 -2.12 -2.21 14.08
CA ILE A 242 -0.83 -2.86 14.34
C ILE A 242 0.28 -2.21 13.50
N MET A 243 0.07 -2.09 12.20
CA MET A 243 1.04 -1.47 11.28
C MET A 243 1.35 -0.03 11.70
N PHE A 244 0.31 0.75 12.05
CA PHE A 244 0.48 2.13 12.49
C PHE A 244 1.19 2.24 13.85
N ALA A 245 0.91 1.33 14.79
CA ALA A 245 1.60 1.29 16.08
C ALA A 245 3.11 0.99 15.91
N VAL A 246 3.45 0.06 15.02
CA VAL A 246 4.84 -0.24 14.66
C VAL A 246 5.49 0.96 13.98
N TYR A 247 4.84 1.53 12.97
CA TYR A 247 5.32 2.71 12.25
C TYR A 247 5.60 3.89 13.19
N HIS A 248 4.62 4.22 14.04
CA HIS A 248 4.75 5.31 15.00
C HIS A 248 5.88 5.07 16.00
N SER A 249 6.07 3.83 16.41
CA SER A 249 7.12 3.46 17.36
C SER A 249 8.52 3.57 16.79
N LEU A 250 8.68 3.24 15.51
CA LEU A 250 9.98 3.23 14.82
C LEU A 250 10.35 4.61 14.26
N PHE A 251 9.40 5.35 13.71
CA PHE A 251 9.70 6.49 12.85
C PHE A 251 9.19 7.84 13.37
N CYS A 252 8.21 7.89 14.27
CA CYS A 252 7.72 9.16 14.80
C CYS A 252 8.51 9.58 16.05
N ARG A 253 8.77 10.88 16.19
CA ARG A 253 9.41 11.45 17.40
C ARG A 253 8.37 11.71 18.50
N GLY A 254 8.81 11.87 19.74
CA GLY A 254 7.94 12.22 20.87
C GLY A 254 7.20 11.02 21.48
N SER A 255 6.24 11.30 22.38
CA SER A 255 5.40 10.29 23.04
C SER A 255 4.30 9.78 22.08
N SER A 256 3.90 8.51 22.22
CA SER A 256 2.82 7.93 21.45
C SER A 256 1.50 7.96 22.23
N GLY A 257 0.55 8.77 21.76
CA GLY A 257 -0.83 8.75 22.26
C GLY A 257 -1.48 7.39 22.09
N LEU A 258 -1.24 6.74 20.94
CA LEU A 258 -1.74 5.40 20.63
C LEU A 258 -1.24 4.36 21.66
N LEU A 259 0.07 4.31 21.95
CA LEU A 259 0.60 3.35 22.92
C LEU A 259 0.07 3.63 24.35
N ARG A 260 -0.21 4.89 24.67
CA ARG A 260 -0.85 5.24 25.94
C ARG A 260 -2.26 4.67 26.01
N GLN A 261 -3.07 4.83 24.96
CA GLN A 261 -4.41 4.27 24.89
C GLN A 261 -4.40 2.75 24.97
N ILE A 262 -3.48 2.08 24.29
CA ILE A 262 -3.32 0.62 24.33
C ILE A 262 -2.96 0.16 25.75
N ASN A 263 -2.04 0.82 26.44
CA ASN A 263 -1.70 0.49 27.84
C ASN A 263 -2.90 0.71 28.78
N LEU A 264 -3.72 1.74 28.55
CA LEU A 264 -4.93 1.99 29.35
C LEU A 264 -6.00 0.93 29.08
N ALA A 265 -6.23 0.57 27.82
CA ALA A 265 -7.25 -0.39 27.46
C ALA A 265 -6.92 -1.82 27.90
N PHE A 266 -5.66 -2.20 27.83
CA PHE A 266 -5.23 -3.60 28.04
C PHE A 266 -4.32 -3.82 29.23
N GLY A 267 -4.08 -2.81 30.07
CA GLY A 267 -3.14 -2.90 31.21
C GLY A 267 -3.37 -4.08 32.13
N GLU A 268 -4.63 -4.43 32.38
CA GLU A 268 -4.99 -5.59 33.20
C GLU A 268 -4.66 -6.95 32.55
N LEU A 269 -4.63 -7.00 31.21
CA LEU A 269 -4.28 -8.21 30.44
C LEU A 269 -2.77 -8.30 30.15
N LEU A 270 -2.05 -7.17 30.23
CA LEU A 270 -0.63 -7.09 29.95
C LEU A 270 0.21 -7.47 31.18
N LYS A 271 0.17 -8.73 31.56
CA LYS A 271 0.90 -9.28 32.74
C LYS A 271 1.74 -10.48 32.34
N CYS A 272 2.85 -10.64 33.05
CA CYS A 272 3.69 -11.84 32.91
C CYS A 272 2.91 -13.09 33.35
N SER A 273 2.92 -14.12 32.51
CA SER A 273 2.23 -15.40 32.77
C SER A 273 2.79 -16.17 33.97
N VAL A 274 4.04 -15.84 34.41
CA VAL A 274 4.74 -16.56 35.48
C VAL A 274 4.73 -15.79 36.81
N CYS A 275 4.98 -14.50 36.79
CA CYS A 275 5.15 -13.72 38.05
C CYS A 275 4.20 -12.52 38.15
N GLU A 276 3.23 -12.42 37.24
CA GLU A 276 2.18 -11.39 37.17
C GLU A 276 2.69 -9.93 37.12
N MET A 277 3.99 -9.74 36.90
CA MET A 277 4.56 -8.43 36.72
C MET A 277 3.89 -7.72 35.53
N PRO A 278 3.35 -6.50 35.70
CA PRO A 278 2.71 -5.79 34.60
C PRO A 278 3.72 -5.39 33.53
N PHE A 279 3.33 -5.53 32.28
CA PHE A 279 4.05 -5.00 31.14
C PHE A 279 3.54 -3.60 30.76
N VAL A 280 4.46 -2.76 30.34
CA VAL A 280 4.15 -1.45 29.78
C VAL A 280 4.70 -1.41 28.35
N ILE A 281 3.81 -1.21 27.38
CA ILE A 281 4.21 -1.05 25.98
C ILE A 281 4.77 0.37 25.80
N ARG A 282 6.03 0.43 25.37
CA ARG A 282 6.78 1.64 25.05
C ARG A 282 7.28 1.58 23.63
N LYS A 283 7.69 2.70 23.05
CA LYS A 283 8.28 2.70 21.69
C LYS A 283 9.41 1.69 21.50
N SER A 284 10.25 1.50 22.51
CA SER A 284 11.39 0.58 22.45
C SER A 284 11.03 -0.89 22.40
N ASN A 285 9.85 -1.30 22.86
CA ASN A 285 9.38 -2.69 22.86
C ASN A 285 8.13 -2.93 22.01
N ALA A 286 7.45 -1.88 21.57
CA ALA A 286 6.24 -1.98 20.77
C ALA A 286 6.43 -2.76 19.44
N PRO A 287 7.51 -2.56 18.66
CA PRO A 287 7.73 -3.35 17.45
C PRO A 287 7.78 -4.85 17.74
N ARG A 288 8.50 -5.25 18.80
CA ARG A 288 8.55 -6.66 19.23
C ARG A 288 7.17 -7.15 19.68
N PHE A 289 6.47 -6.37 20.49
CA PHE A 289 5.13 -6.72 20.98
C PHE A 289 4.16 -6.96 19.81
N PHE A 290 4.07 -6.01 18.86
CA PHE A 290 3.10 -6.09 17.77
C PHE A 290 3.48 -7.09 16.66
N VAL A 291 4.79 -7.33 16.42
CA VAL A 291 5.23 -8.19 15.31
C VAL A 291 5.52 -9.62 15.79
N ALA A 292 6.17 -9.76 16.94
CA ALA A 292 6.50 -11.07 17.50
C ALA A 292 5.45 -11.60 18.49
N GLU A 293 4.46 -10.77 18.84
CA GLU A 293 3.39 -11.10 19.80
C GLU A 293 3.94 -11.56 21.17
N ARG A 294 5.11 -11.03 21.59
CA ARG A 294 5.86 -11.50 22.75
C ARG A 294 6.47 -10.38 23.57
N MET A 295 6.49 -10.58 24.88
CA MET A 295 7.19 -9.73 25.83
C MET A 295 8.03 -10.54 26.80
N VAL A 296 9.30 -10.13 27.00
CA VAL A 296 10.20 -10.70 28.00
C VAL A 296 10.02 -9.99 29.33
N CYS A 297 9.73 -10.73 30.37
CA CYS A 297 9.58 -10.20 31.73
C CYS A 297 10.93 -9.75 32.28
N LYS A 298 11.02 -8.48 32.71
CA LYS A 298 12.24 -7.95 33.31
C LYS A 298 12.54 -8.51 34.70
N ARG A 299 11.50 -9.09 35.39
CA ARG A 299 11.64 -9.63 36.74
C ARG A 299 12.10 -11.08 36.76
N CYS A 300 11.47 -11.94 35.95
CA CYS A 300 11.75 -13.39 35.98
C CYS A 300 12.36 -13.92 34.70
N GLY A 301 12.54 -13.09 33.66
CA GLY A 301 13.14 -13.48 32.39
C GLY A 301 12.25 -14.33 31.47
N SER A 302 11.03 -14.70 31.92
CA SER A 302 10.12 -15.50 31.10
C SER A 302 9.59 -14.74 29.89
N ASP A 303 9.38 -15.45 28.79
CA ASP A 303 8.65 -14.96 27.63
C ASP A 303 7.16 -15.17 27.84
N THR A 304 6.35 -14.15 27.52
CA THR A 304 4.89 -14.21 27.59
C THR A 304 4.33 -13.85 26.22
N ASP A 305 3.47 -14.74 25.70
CA ASP A 305 2.79 -14.56 24.44
C ASP A 305 1.55 -13.67 24.60
N PHE A 306 1.33 -12.77 23.62
CA PHE A 306 0.16 -11.92 23.52
C PHE A 306 -0.41 -12.02 22.12
N PRO A 307 -1.46 -12.80 21.87
CA PRO A 307 -2.11 -12.89 20.57
C PRO A 307 -2.82 -11.55 20.26
N ILE A 308 -2.11 -10.68 19.51
CA ILE A 308 -2.48 -9.26 19.33
C ILE A 308 -3.85 -9.10 18.69
N LEU A 309 -4.17 -9.87 17.67
CA LEU A 309 -5.48 -9.79 17.01
C LEU A 309 -6.63 -10.15 17.96
N TRP A 310 -6.42 -11.16 18.82
CA TRP A 310 -7.38 -11.50 19.85
C TRP A 310 -7.48 -10.39 20.89
N LEU A 311 -6.35 -9.88 21.38
CA LEU A 311 -6.31 -8.80 22.36
C LEU A 311 -7.06 -7.57 21.85
N LEU A 312 -6.78 -7.12 20.61
CA LEU A 312 -7.49 -6.00 19.99
C LEU A 312 -8.97 -6.29 19.75
N GLY A 313 -9.36 -7.57 19.61
CA GLY A 313 -10.74 -8.00 19.53
C GLY A 313 -11.54 -7.86 20.83
N GLN A 314 -10.85 -7.72 21.99
CA GLN A 314 -11.51 -7.49 23.27
C GLN A 314 -11.91 -6.01 23.49
N ALA A 315 -11.44 -5.09 22.66
CA ALA A 315 -11.75 -3.67 22.73
C ALA A 315 -12.62 -3.24 21.55
N LYS A 316 -13.57 -2.34 21.83
CA LYS A 316 -14.25 -1.61 20.76
C LYS A 316 -13.28 -0.56 20.21
N LEU A 317 -12.76 -0.79 19.01
CA LEU A 317 -11.95 0.18 18.31
C LEU A 317 -12.87 1.23 17.67
N SER A 318 -12.76 2.48 18.09
CA SER A 318 -13.35 3.61 17.39
C SER A 318 -12.22 4.47 16.80
N PHE A 319 -12.20 4.60 15.48
CA PHE A 319 -11.39 5.60 14.80
C PHE A 319 -12.20 6.90 14.82
N ALA A 320 -12.02 7.73 15.86
CA ALA A 320 -12.61 9.06 15.90
C ALA A 320 -11.91 9.91 14.83
N LYS A 321 -12.68 10.55 13.93
CA LYS A 321 -12.14 11.67 13.13
C LYS A 321 -11.53 12.68 14.09
N PRO A 322 -10.33 13.21 13.81
CA PRO A 322 -9.81 14.33 14.59
C PRO A 322 -10.88 15.44 14.53
N ALA A 323 -11.37 15.86 15.71
CA ALA A 323 -12.19 17.04 15.79
C ALA A 323 -11.45 18.16 15.06
N ASP A 324 -12.12 18.84 14.13
CA ASP A 324 -11.59 19.89 13.29
C ASP A 324 -10.59 20.74 14.09
N ALA A 325 -9.31 20.56 13.77
CA ALA A 325 -8.27 21.44 14.26
C ALA A 325 -8.49 22.77 13.53
N SER A 326 -9.27 23.65 14.14
CA SER A 326 -9.37 25.03 13.72
C SER A 326 -7.95 25.57 13.55
N PRO A 327 -7.61 26.19 12.44
CA PRO A 327 -6.29 26.78 12.25
C PRO A 327 -6.11 27.89 13.29
N ARG A 328 -5.15 27.71 14.17
CA ARG A 328 -4.58 28.80 14.95
C ARG A 328 -3.28 29.28 14.31
#